data_b607c2f9e959d71b60f4f554dd15668e
#
_entry.id   b607c2f9e959d71b60f4f554dd15668e
#
_cell.length_a   1.000
_cell.length_b   1.000
_cell.length_c   1.000
_cell.angle_alpha   90.00
_cell.angle_beta   90.00
_cell.angle_gamma   90.00
#
_symmetry.space_group_name_H-M   'P 1'
#
loop_
_entity.id
_entity.type
_entity.pdbx_description
1 polymer ?
#
loop_
_entity_poly.entity_id
_entity_poly.type
_entity_poly.pdbx_seq_one_letter_code
_entity_poly.pdbx_strand_id
1 'polypeptide(L)'
;MLAGAAVLAAVAALTAGCGIRTTSVPVDAGGAPSRVPCSLSEAASGSRTPDGGTTARVYLVCASGLEPVDRILPPSDAATGEAGRVAVAAALVEAMRERPSQGERQAGFTTYIEEPLTVSAGREGDPEGALRLSRQPEDLPPAALAQIVCTYAGTDATSVDGTVVLGGPGKYPVRRYVCDEGVKERPESAVPTRSP
;
A
#
# COMPACT_ATOMS: atom_id res chain seq x y z
N MET A 1 19.76 -2.30 81.34
CA MET A 1 19.45 -1.31 80.27
C MET A 1 20.43 -1.40 79.09
N LEU A 2 21.06 -2.51 78.79
CA LEU A 2 22.01 -2.69 77.70
C LEU A 2 21.49 -3.53 76.52
N ALA A 3 20.32 -4.15 76.66
CA ALA A 3 19.74 -5.03 75.63
C ALA A 3 18.89 -4.27 74.59
N GLY A 4 18.46 -3.05 74.84
CA GLY A 4 17.59 -2.27 73.95
C GLY A 4 18.38 -1.53 72.85
N ALA A 5 19.66 -1.23 73.03
CA ALA A 5 20.45 -0.48 72.08
C ALA A 5 20.99 -1.34 70.91
N ALA A 6 21.10 -2.67 71.10
CA ALA A 6 21.59 -3.58 70.07
C ALA A 6 20.52 -3.90 69.01
N VAL A 7 19.23 -3.84 69.35
CA VAL A 7 18.12 -4.15 68.43
C VAL A 7 17.86 -2.98 67.47
N LEU A 8 18.03 -1.74 67.93
CA LEU A 8 17.88 -0.53 67.08
C LEU A 8 18.96 -0.39 66.03
N ALA A 9 20.19 -0.86 66.33
CA ALA A 9 21.30 -0.82 65.36
C ALA A 9 21.16 -1.87 64.23
N ALA A 10 20.48 -2.99 64.49
CA ALA A 10 20.30 -4.04 63.52
C ALA A 10 19.18 -3.69 62.47
N VAL A 11 18.19 -2.89 62.82
CA VAL A 11 17.10 -2.51 61.91
C VAL A 11 17.55 -1.39 60.93
N ALA A 12 18.51 -0.55 61.32
CA ALA A 12 19.02 0.51 60.46
C ALA A 12 19.95 0.04 59.32
N ALA A 13 20.49 -1.19 59.41
CA ALA A 13 21.37 -1.78 58.39
C ALA A 13 20.66 -2.44 57.21
N LEU A 14 19.31 -2.64 57.27
CA LEU A 14 18.52 -3.36 56.25
C LEU A 14 17.86 -2.45 55.20
N THR A 15 17.98 -1.14 55.34
CA THR A 15 17.38 -0.16 54.39
C THR A 15 18.34 0.45 53.36
N ALA A 16 19.60 0.00 53.31
CA ALA A 16 20.62 0.56 52.44
C ALA A 16 20.85 -0.24 51.15
N GLY A 17 19.82 -0.76 50.52
CA GLY A 17 20.03 -1.71 49.44
C GLY A 17 19.09 -1.59 48.23
N CYS A 18 18.78 -0.42 47.73
CA CYS A 18 18.23 -0.27 46.37
C CYS A 18 18.81 0.97 45.69
N GLY A 19 20.11 0.97 45.51
CA GLY A 19 20.76 1.93 44.58
C GLY A 19 20.50 1.45 43.15
N ILE A 20 19.52 2.05 42.48
CA ILE A 20 19.41 1.95 41.01
C ILE A 20 20.70 2.60 40.46
N ARG A 21 21.65 1.77 40.03
CA ARG A 21 22.77 2.26 39.22
C ARG A 21 22.17 2.77 37.92
N THR A 22 22.20 4.09 37.74
CA THR A 22 22.08 4.67 36.42
C THR A 22 23.31 4.26 35.61
N THR A 23 23.20 3.20 34.84
CA THR A 23 24.15 2.94 33.75
C THR A 23 23.90 4.02 32.72
N SER A 24 24.76 5.02 32.65
CA SER A 24 24.87 5.85 31.45
C SER A 24 25.42 4.96 30.35
N VAL A 25 24.49 4.37 29.58
CA VAL A 25 24.85 3.81 28.28
C VAL A 25 25.16 5.01 27.40
N PRO A 26 26.42 5.17 26.88
CA PRO A 26 26.64 6.14 25.84
C PRO A 26 25.78 5.71 24.65
N VAL A 27 24.58 6.26 24.54
CA VAL A 27 23.78 6.22 23.34
C VAL A 27 24.44 7.20 22.37
N ASP A 28 25.48 6.73 21.70
CA ASP A 28 25.82 7.26 20.40
C ASP A 28 24.73 6.75 19.46
N ALA A 29 23.51 7.21 19.68
CA ALA A 29 22.45 7.09 18.74
C ALA A 29 22.87 7.96 17.56
N GLY A 30 23.63 7.37 16.63
CA GLY A 30 23.81 7.96 15.32
C GLY A 30 22.49 8.52 14.85
N GLY A 31 22.49 9.61 14.09
CA GLY A 31 21.27 10.31 13.68
C GLY A 31 20.16 9.31 13.38
N ALA A 32 18.96 9.56 13.91
CA ALA A 32 17.81 8.69 13.66
C ALA A 32 17.78 8.35 12.18
N PRO A 33 17.57 7.08 11.82
CA PRO A 33 17.54 6.71 10.41
C PRO A 33 16.53 7.62 9.71
N SER A 34 17.03 8.45 8.79
CA SER A 34 16.20 9.33 8.00
C SER A 34 15.17 8.45 7.33
N ARG A 35 13.89 8.75 7.51
CA ARG A 35 12.84 8.09 6.72
C ARG A 35 13.21 8.30 5.26
N VAL A 36 13.27 7.21 4.51
CA VAL A 36 13.54 7.29 3.07
C VAL A 36 12.45 8.20 2.48
N PRO A 37 12.79 9.29 1.82
CA PRO A 37 11.77 10.17 1.27
C PRO A 37 11.06 9.45 0.12
N CYS A 38 9.74 9.39 0.17
CA CYS A 38 8.90 8.89 -0.92
C CYS A 38 8.88 9.83 -2.14
N SER A 39 9.93 10.60 -2.33
CA SER A 39 10.09 11.52 -3.46
C SER A 39 11.08 10.93 -4.45
N LEU A 40 10.64 10.77 -5.69
CA LEU A 40 11.52 10.45 -6.80
C LEU A 40 12.19 11.73 -7.27
N SER A 41 13.51 11.73 -7.41
CA SER A 41 14.19 12.80 -8.15
C SER A 41 13.72 12.75 -9.60
N GLU A 42 13.65 13.91 -10.27
CA GLU A 42 13.27 14.00 -11.70
C GLU A 42 14.10 13.05 -12.58
N ALA A 43 15.34 12.76 -12.21
CA ALA A 43 16.18 11.78 -12.88
C ALA A 43 15.70 10.33 -12.71
N ALA A 44 15.02 10.01 -11.61
CA ALA A 44 14.45 8.68 -11.35
C ALA A 44 13.04 8.51 -11.95
N SER A 45 12.35 9.62 -12.19
CA SER A 45 11.06 9.70 -12.92
C SER A 45 11.24 9.64 -14.44
N GLY A 46 12.46 9.45 -14.93
CA GLY A 46 12.82 9.45 -16.34
C GLY A 46 12.20 8.34 -17.17
N SER A 47 10.90 8.36 -17.26
CA SER A 47 10.14 7.62 -18.25
C SER A 47 10.36 8.27 -19.62
N ARG A 48 11.37 7.78 -20.36
CA ARG A 48 11.37 7.98 -21.81
C ARG A 48 10.10 7.31 -22.31
N THR A 49 9.15 8.12 -22.78
CA THR A 49 7.97 7.59 -23.47
C THR A 49 8.48 6.78 -24.68
N PRO A 50 8.33 5.46 -24.71
CA PRO A 50 8.54 4.73 -25.95
C PRO A 50 7.54 5.24 -26.98
N ASP A 51 7.92 5.25 -28.24
CA ASP A 51 7.03 5.65 -29.33
C ASP A 51 5.69 4.89 -29.21
N GLY A 52 4.60 5.63 -28.98
CA GLY A 52 3.23 5.12 -28.92
C GLY A 52 2.71 4.65 -27.56
N GLY A 53 3.47 4.73 -26.47
CA GLY A 53 2.98 4.37 -25.13
C GLY A 53 2.16 5.50 -24.48
N THR A 54 1.21 5.14 -23.62
CA THR A 54 0.43 6.09 -22.81
C THR A 54 0.97 6.11 -21.38
N THR A 55 1.23 7.31 -20.86
CA THR A 55 1.60 7.45 -19.44
C THR A 55 0.37 7.27 -18.56
N ALA A 56 0.46 6.37 -17.60
CA ALA A 56 -0.57 6.17 -16.58
C ALA A 56 0.04 6.31 -15.18
N ARG A 57 -0.77 6.79 -14.26
CA ARG A 57 -0.40 6.90 -12.85
C ARG A 57 -0.84 5.66 -12.10
N VAL A 58 0.10 4.96 -11.48
CA VAL A 58 -0.16 3.83 -10.61
C VAL A 58 0.24 4.15 -9.18
N TYR A 59 -0.40 3.53 -8.21
CA TYR A 59 -0.06 3.71 -6.80
C TYR A 59 0.82 2.57 -6.30
N LEU A 60 1.96 2.89 -5.72
CA LEU A 60 2.84 1.97 -5.02
C LEU A 60 2.89 2.33 -3.54
N VAL A 61 3.26 1.37 -2.70
CA VAL A 61 3.45 1.62 -1.28
C VAL A 61 4.83 2.23 -1.05
N CYS A 62 4.88 3.33 -0.31
CA CYS A 62 6.12 3.93 0.17
C CYS A 62 5.99 4.31 1.63
N ALA A 63 6.94 3.88 2.46
CA ALA A 63 6.83 3.96 3.91
C ALA A 63 5.58 3.25 4.43
N SER A 64 4.51 3.97 4.74
CA SER A 64 3.24 3.40 5.21
C SER A 64 2.04 3.89 4.40
N GLY A 65 2.27 4.61 3.29
CA GLY A 65 1.23 5.20 2.46
C GLY A 65 1.29 4.75 1.01
N LEU A 66 0.26 5.10 0.24
CA LEU A 66 0.24 4.96 -1.20
C LEU A 66 0.71 6.26 -1.85
N GLU A 67 1.71 6.14 -2.70
CA GLU A 67 2.25 7.26 -3.46
C GLU A 67 2.15 7.00 -4.96
N PRO A 68 1.78 8.01 -5.76
CA PRO A 68 1.65 7.86 -7.20
C PRO A 68 3.01 7.78 -7.89
N VAL A 69 3.11 6.89 -8.86
CA VAL A 69 4.27 6.72 -9.73
C VAL A 69 3.78 6.63 -11.17
N ASP A 70 4.48 7.30 -12.08
CA ASP A 70 4.15 7.24 -13.50
C ASP A 70 4.70 5.96 -14.13
N ARG A 71 3.88 5.29 -14.94
CA ARG A 71 4.22 4.11 -15.72
C ARG A 71 3.83 4.31 -17.18
N ILE A 72 4.60 3.73 -18.08
CA ILE A 72 4.25 3.70 -19.48
C ILE A 72 3.51 2.40 -19.75
N LEU A 73 2.27 2.52 -20.14
CA LEU A 73 1.49 1.39 -20.62
C LEU A 73 1.79 1.12 -22.09
N PRO A 74 1.84 -0.13 -22.50
CA PRO A 74 1.99 -0.46 -23.92
C PRO A 74 0.82 0.12 -24.71
N PRO A 75 1.05 0.46 -25.98
CA PRO A 75 -0.04 0.88 -26.86
C PRO A 75 -1.09 -0.23 -26.87
N SER A 76 -2.33 0.16 -26.66
CA SER A 76 -3.46 -0.76 -26.70
C SER A 76 -4.21 -0.54 -28.01
N ASP A 77 -4.20 -1.55 -28.87
CA ASP A 77 -5.09 -1.62 -30.03
C ASP A 77 -6.55 -1.91 -29.60
N ALA A 78 -6.78 -1.82 -28.28
CA ALA A 78 -8.02 -2.21 -27.69
C ALA A 78 -9.16 -1.35 -28.17
N ALA A 79 -10.22 -2.05 -28.52
CA ALA A 79 -11.51 -1.47 -28.78
C ALA A 79 -11.92 -0.51 -27.64
N THR A 80 -12.71 0.48 -27.99
CA THR A 80 -13.42 1.33 -27.00
C THR A 80 -14.45 0.47 -26.23
N GLY A 81 -15.00 0.99 -25.16
CA GLY A 81 -16.02 0.32 -24.35
C GLY A 81 -15.45 -0.71 -23.37
N GLU A 82 -16.18 -1.79 -23.15
CA GLU A 82 -15.83 -2.80 -22.14
C GLU A 82 -14.50 -3.50 -22.41
N ALA A 83 -14.24 -3.90 -23.64
CA ALA A 83 -12.96 -4.53 -24.00
C ALA A 83 -11.77 -3.59 -23.78
N GLY A 84 -11.92 -2.31 -24.10
CA GLY A 84 -10.91 -1.29 -23.83
C GLY A 84 -10.69 -1.09 -22.34
N ARG A 85 -11.75 -1.08 -21.55
CA ARG A 85 -11.68 -1.00 -20.07
C ARG A 85 -10.88 -2.17 -19.49
N VAL A 86 -11.20 -3.39 -19.91
CA VAL A 86 -10.48 -4.60 -19.45
C VAL A 86 -9.02 -4.56 -19.84
N ALA A 87 -8.70 -4.14 -21.06
CA ALA A 87 -7.31 -4.04 -21.52
C ALA A 87 -6.51 -3.02 -20.70
N VAL A 88 -7.09 -1.85 -20.44
CA VAL A 88 -6.46 -0.83 -19.58
C VAL A 88 -6.28 -1.35 -18.16
N ALA A 89 -7.32 -1.96 -17.58
CA ALA A 89 -7.26 -2.52 -16.24
C ALA A 89 -6.17 -3.60 -16.11
N ALA A 90 -6.06 -4.49 -17.07
CA ALA A 90 -5.02 -5.52 -17.12
C ALA A 90 -3.61 -4.90 -17.23
N ALA A 91 -3.43 -3.91 -18.10
CA ALA A 91 -2.16 -3.22 -18.25
C ALA A 91 -1.74 -2.49 -16.96
N LEU A 92 -2.70 -1.88 -16.24
CA LEU A 92 -2.45 -1.23 -14.95
C LEU A 92 -2.03 -2.23 -13.87
N VAL A 93 -2.67 -3.42 -13.81
CA VAL A 93 -2.25 -4.48 -12.87
C VAL A 93 -0.82 -4.91 -13.13
N GLU A 94 -0.46 -5.14 -14.39
CA GLU A 94 0.92 -5.50 -14.74
C GLU A 94 1.90 -4.39 -14.39
N ALA A 95 1.55 -3.13 -14.64
CA ALA A 95 2.39 -1.98 -14.30
C ALA A 95 2.58 -1.81 -12.78
N MET A 96 1.56 -2.12 -11.96
CA MET A 96 1.69 -2.15 -10.50
C MET A 96 2.50 -3.33 -9.99
N ARG A 97 2.42 -4.48 -10.68
CA ARG A 97 3.14 -5.71 -10.34
C ARG A 97 4.62 -5.63 -10.72
N GLU A 98 4.95 -4.81 -11.68
CA GLU A 98 6.33 -4.62 -12.10
C GLU A 98 7.20 -4.22 -10.91
N ARG A 99 8.36 -4.87 -10.79
CA ARG A 99 9.30 -4.57 -9.72
C ARG A 99 9.71 -3.10 -9.78
N PRO A 100 9.60 -2.35 -8.69
CA PRO A 100 10.05 -0.97 -8.66
C PRO A 100 11.50 -0.83 -9.15
N SER A 101 11.78 0.22 -9.91
CA SER A 101 13.12 0.55 -10.40
C SER A 101 14.12 0.68 -9.23
N GLN A 102 15.41 0.72 -9.55
CA GLN A 102 16.42 0.91 -8.50
C GLN A 102 16.21 2.23 -7.74
N GLY A 103 15.88 3.32 -8.45
CA GLY A 103 15.62 4.61 -7.82
C GLY A 103 14.38 4.59 -6.92
N GLU A 104 13.29 3.94 -7.37
CA GLU A 104 12.08 3.77 -6.57
C GLU A 104 12.35 2.95 -5.31
N ARG A 105 13.09 1.84 -5.41
CA ARG A 105 13.44 1.04 -4.24
C ARG A 105 14.33 1.82 -3.27
N GLN A 106 15.27 2.62 -3.76
CA GLN A 106 16.09 3.49 -2.92
C GLN A 106 15.26 4.58 -2.25
N ALA A 107 14.21 5.05 -2.89
CA ALA A 107 13.23 5.98 -2.32
C ALA A 107 12.20 5.29 -1.40
N GLY A 108 12.25 3.96 -1.24
CA GLY A 108 11.41 3.20 -0.33
C GLY A 108 10.11 2.67 -0.93
N PHE A 109 9.96 2.70 -2.27
CA PHE A 109 8.77 2.16 -2.94
C PHE A 109 8.80 0.63 -3.02
N THR A 110 7.64 0.03 -2.82
CA THR A 110 7.40 -1.40 -2.98
C THR A 110 6.02 -1.67 -3.57
N THR A 111 5.81 -2.90 -4.06
CA THR A 111 4.50 -3.40 -4.48
C THR A 111 4.10 -4.60 -3.65
N TYR A 112 2.80 -4.74 -3.39
CA TYR A 112 2.20 -5.90 -2.72
C TYR A 112 1.44 -6.81 -3.69
N ILE A 113 1.47 -6.49 -4.99
CA ILE A 113 0.90 -7.33 -6.04
C ILE A 113 2.00 -8.27 -6.54
N GLU A 114 2.23 -9.35 -5.80
CA GLU A 114 3.32 -10.29 -6.08
C GLU A 114 2.91 -11.37 -7.09
N GLU A 115 1.67 -11.85 -6.99
CA GLU A 115 1.16 -12.91 -7.85
C GLU A 115 0.46 -12.37 -9.09
N PRO A 116 0.51 -13.10 -10.20
CA PRO A 116 -0.23 -12.72 -11.41
C PRO A 116 -1.73 -12.59 -11.13
N LEU A 117 -2.30 -11.48 -11.53
CA LEU A 117 -3.73 -11.21 -11.47
C LEU A 117 -4.25 -10.97 -12.88
N THR A 118 -5.23 -11.75 -13.32
CA THR A 118 -5.94 -11.45 -14.56
C THR A 118 -7.21 -10.67 -14.29
N VAL A 119 -7.58 -9.83 -15.23
CA VAL A 119 -8.78 -9.00 -15.18
C VAL A 119 -9.71 -9.39 -16.30
N SER A 120 -10.98 -9.47 -16.01
CA SER A 120 -12.05 -9.71 -16.97
C SER A 120 -13.19 -8.70 -16.80
N ALA A 121 -14.06 -8.62 -17.78
CA ALA A 121 -15.28 -7.85 -17.68
C ALA A 121 -16.20 -8.38 -16.57
N GLY A 122 -17.16 -7.56 -16.16
CA GLY A 122 -18.29 -7.96 -15.35
C GLY A 122 -19.08 -9.08 -16.04
N ARG A 123 -19.93 -9.73 -15.29
CA ARG A 123 -20.82 -10.79 -15.77
C ARG A 123 -22.23 -10.25 -15.90
N GLU A 124 -23.07 -11.04 -16.53
CA GLU A 124 -24.51 -10.75 -16.54
C GLU A 124 -25.04 -10.56 -15.12
N GLY A 125 -25.70 -9.43 -14.89
CA GLY A 125 -26.22 -9.02 -13.58
C GLY A 125 -25.24 -8.18 -12.74
N ASP A 126 -23.97 -8.03 -13.15
CA ASP A 126 -23.07 -7.06 -12.53
C ASP A 126 -23.42 -5.62 -13.00
N PRO A 127 -23.19 -4.60 -12.17
CA PRO A 127 -23.35 -3.20 -12.59
C PRO A 127 -22.42 -2.86 -13.77
N GLU A 128 -22.82 -1.85 -14.55
CA GLU A 128 -21.96 -1.32 -15.61
C GLU A 128 -20.61 -0.86 -15.05
N GLY A 129 -19.56 -1.15 -15.78
CA GLY A 129 -18.20 -0.81 -15.38
C GLY A 129 -17.55 -1.79 -14.41
N ALA A 130 -18.25 -2.84 -14.00
CA ALA A 130 -17.68 -3.86 -13.15
C ALA A 130 -16.50 -4.57 -13.81
N LEU A 131 -15.49 -4.84 -13.03
CA LEU A 131 -14.32 -5.65 -13.39
C LEU A 131 -14.22 -6.84 -12.44
N ARG A 132 -13.74 -7.96 -12.94
CA ARG A 132 -13.51 -9.14 -12.12
C ARG A 132 -12.06 -9.58 -12.18
N LEU A 133 -11.49 -9.76 -10.99
CA LEU A 133 -10.14 -10.26 -10.81
C LEU A 133 -10.16 -11.79 -10.76
N SER A 134 -9.03 -12.42 -11.08
CA SER A 134 -8.85 -13.88 -10.94
C SER A 134 -8.82 -14.35 -9.48
N ARG A 135 -8.73 -13.45 -8.51
CA ARG A 135 -8.85 -13.68 -7.06
C ARG A 135 -9.95 -12.81 -6.47
N GLN A 136 -10.54 -13.26 -5.37
CA GLN A 136 -11.46 -12.41 -4.62
C GLN A 136 -10.72 -11.18 -4.09
N PRO A 137 -11.27 -9.96 -4.27
CA PRO A 137 -10.65 -8.76 -3.74
C PRO A 137 -10.34 -8.85 -2.24
N GLU A 138 -11.24 -9.45 -1.47
CA GLU A 138 -11.09 -9.60 -0.02
C GLU A 138 -10.01 -10.62 0.40
N ASP A 139 -9.58 -11.49 -0.52
CA ASP A 139 -8.50 -12.47 -0.29
C ASP A 139 -7.11 -11.90 -0.66
N LEU A 140 -7.06 -10.69 -1.20
CA LEU A 140 -5.81 -10.00 -1.47
C LEU A 140 -5.26 -9.38 -0.18
N PRO A 141 -3.93 -9.25 -0.05
CA PRO A 141 -3.36 -8.40 1.00
C PRO A 141 -4.01 -7.01 0.97
N PRO A 142 -4.38 -6.41 2.10
CA PRO A 142 -5.05 -5.10 2.11
C PRO A 142 -4.31 -4.03 1.30
N ALA A 143 -2.98 -3.97 1.41
CA ALA A 143 -2.17 -3.03 0.65
C ALA A 143 -2.20 -3.30 -0.86
N ALA A 144 -2.30 -4.56 -1.31
CA ALA A 144 -2.46 -4.90 -2.72
C ALA A 144 -3.83 -4.44 -3.25
N LEU A 145 -4.90 -4.67 -2.47
CA LEU A 145 -6.24 -4.20 -2.83
C LEU A 145 -6.28 -2.67 -2.88
N ALA A 146 -5.67 -1.98 -1.91
CA ALA A 146 -5.59 -0.53 -1.88
C ALA A 146 -4.84 0.03 -3.10
N GLN A 147 -3.71 -0.60 -3.50
CA GLN A 147 -2.99 -0.24 -4.72
C GLN A 147 -3.89 -0.34 -5.97
N ILE A 148 -4.60 -1.45 -6.12
CA ILE A 148 -5.51 -1.67 -7.25
C ILE A 148 -6.64 -0.65 -7.25
N VAL A 149 -7.32 -0.49 -6.13
CA VAL A 149 -8.47 0.41 -6.00
C VAL A 149 -8.07 1.86 -6.28
N CYS A 150 -6.97 2.35 -5.69
CA CYS A 150 -6.55 3.73 -5.90
C CYS A 150 -6.04 3.98 -7.32
N THR A 151 -5.35 3.03 -7.93
CA THR A 151 -4.91 3.12 -9.32
C THR A 151 -6.11 3.16 -10.28
N TYR A 152 -7.07 2.29 -10.08
CA TYR A 152 -8.27 2.23 -10.93
C TYR A 152 -9.19 3.43 -10.73
N ALA A 153 -9.36 3.89 -9.49
CA ALA A 153 -10.16 5.09 -9.20
C ALA A 153 -9.57 6.37 -9.81
N GLY A 154 -8.26 6.42 -9.97
CA GLY A 154 -7.53 7.51 -10.62
C GLY A 154 -7.48 7.44 -12.14
N THR A 155 -8.12 6.43 -12.76
CA THR A 155 -8.09 6.20 -14.21
C THR A 155 -9.51 6.16 -14.77
N ASP A 156 -9.86 7.12 -15.63
CA ASP A 156 -11.22 7.27 -16.17
C ASP A 156 -11.77 5.99 -16.83
N ALA A 157 -10.89 5.22 -17.48
CA ALA A 157 -11.29 3.99 -18.14
C ALA A 157 -11.76 2.89 -17.18
N THR A 158 -11.34 2.92 -15.92
CA THR A 158 -11.60 1.87 -14.91
C THR A 158 -12.45 2.34 -13.75
N SER A 159 -12.69 3.65 -13.62
CA SER A 159 -13.53 4.21 -12.57
C SER A 159 -14.97 4.43 -13.04
N VAL A 160 -15.88 4.41 -12.07
CA VAL A 160 -17.28 4.82 -12.23
C VAL A 160 -17.56 5.83 -11.12
N ASP A 161 -17.76 7.10 -11.47
CA ASP A 161 -17.95 8.20 -10.52
C ASP A 161 -16.87 8.26 -9.43
N GLY A 162 -15.60 8.07 -9.82
CA GLY A 162 -14.45 8.07 -8.90
C GLY A 162 -14.38 6.86 -7.96
N THR A 163 -15.18 5.84 -8.22
CA THR A 163 -15.19 4.57 -7.48
C THR A 163 -14.86 3.40 -8.41
N VAL A 164 -14.56 2.25 -7.84
CA VAL A 164 -14.19 1.05 -8.59
C VAL A 164 -15.13 -0.09 -8.22
N VAL A 165 -15.74 -0.73 -9.22
CA VAL A 165 -16.61 -1.89 -9.02
C VAL A 165 -15.80 -3.15 -9.31
N LEU A 166 -15.45 -3.89 -8.26
CA LEU A 166 -14.63 -5.10 -8.36
C LEU A 166 -15.35 -6.32 -7.80
N GLY A 167 -15.10 -7.45 -8.44
CA GLY A 167 -15.44 -8.77 -7.94
C GLY A 167 -14.31 -9.76 -8.20
N GLY A 168 -14.49 -10.96 -7.67
CA GLY A 168 -13.58 -12.07 -7.89
C GLY A 168 -14.16 -13.14 -8.82
N PRO A 169 -13.51 -14.31 -8.88
CA PRO A 169 -14.04 -15.46 -9.59
C PRO A 169 -15.30 -15.98 -8.87
N GLY A 170 -16.16 -16.69 -9.58
CA GLY A 170 -17.36 -17.29 -8.98
C GLY A 170 -18.57 -16.36 -8.96
N LYS A 171 -19.56 -16.69 -8.12
CA LYS A 171 -20.88 -16.05 -8.10
C LYS A 171 -21.03 -14.98 -7.02
N TYR A 172 -19.95 -14.64 -6.34
CA TYR A 172 -20.00 -13.59 -5.32
C TYR A 172 -20.33 -12.23 -5.96
N PRO A 173 -21.16 -11.42 -5.31
CA PRO A 173 -21.50 -10.11 -5.82
C PRO A 173 -20.24 -9.22 -5.87
N VAL A 174 -20.20 -8.35 -6.87
CA VAL A 174 -19.19 -7.30 -6.94
C VAL A 174 -19.44 -6.27 -5.85
N ARG A 175 -18.39 -5.54 -5.44
CA ARG A 175 -18.48 -4.44 -4.47
C ARG A 175 -17.96 -3.16 -5.09
N ARG A 176 -18.49 -2.05 -4.63
CA ARG A 176 -18.01 -0.71 -5.01
C ARG A 176 -16.98 -0.25 -3.98
N TYR A 177 -15.76 -0.13 -4.39
CA TYR A 177 -14.62 0.32 -3.57
C TYR A 177 -14.36 1.81 -3.75
N VAL A 178 -13.88 2.45 -2.69
CA VAL A 178 -13.58 3.88 -2.65
C VAL A 178 -12.11 4.06 -2.28
N CYS A 179 -11.38 4.84 -3.09
CA CYS A 179 -10.06 5.32 -2.73
C CYS A 179 -10.20 6.71 -2.11
N ASP A 180 -10.13 6.79 -0.81
CA ASP A 180 -10.08 8.05 -0.08
C ASP A 180 -8.68 8.30 0.52
N GLU A 181 -8.52 9.41 1.21
CA GLU A 181 -7.24 9.76 1.84
C GLU A 181 -6.84 8.75 2.93
N GLY A 182 -7.83 8.22 3.65
CA GLY A 182 -7.58 7.19 4.67
C GLY A 182 -6.98 5.91 4.09
N VAL A 183 -7.41 5.51 2.88
CA VAL A 183 -6.83 4.36 2.15
C VAL A 183 -5.39 4.66 1.71
N LYS A 184 -5.14 5.87 1.22
CA LYS A 184 -3.79 6.26 0.79
C LYS A 184 -2.82 6.35 1.96
N GLU A 185 -3.25 6.90 3.09
CA GLU A 185 -2.41 7.02 4.28
C GLU A 185 -2.17 5.68 4.98
N ARG A 186 -3.11 4.75 4.92
CA ARG A 186 -3.08 3.47 5.63
C ARG A 186 -3.55 2.31 4.75
N PRO A 187 -2.79 1.95 3.72
CA PRO A 187 -3.18 0.91 2.75
C PRO A 187 -3.33 -0.48 3.39
N GLU A 188 -2.76 -0.70 4.56
CA GLU A 188 -2.91 -1.95 5.33
C GLU A 188 -4.30 -2.07 6.00
N SER A 189 -5.08 -1.00 6.00
CA SER A 189 -6.43 -1.02 6.53
C SER A 189 -7.42 -1.58 5.50
N ALA A 190 -8.59 -2.01 5.96
CA ALA A 190 -9.65 -2.46 5.06
C ALA A 190 -10.09 -1.32 4.13
N VAL A 191 -10.11 -1.58 2.83
CA VAL A 191 -10.59 -0.60 1.83
C VAL A 191 -12.10 -0.43 1.96
N PRO A 192 -12.60 0.81 2.11
CA PRO A 192 -14.03 1.07 2.27
C PRO A 192 -14.84 0.59 1.05
N THR A 193 -15.98 -0.02 1.34
CA THR A 193 -16.93 -0.45 0.32
C THR A 193 -18.28 0.22 0.49
N ARG A 194 -18.98 0.41 -0.63
CA ARG A 194 -20.39 0.82 -0.67
C ARG A 194 -21.19 -0.26 -1.40
N SER A 195 -22.47 -0.30 -1.17
CA SER A 195 -23.35 -1.15 -2.01
C SER A 195 -23.22 -0.72 -3.48
N PRO A 196 -23.20 -1.68 -4.39
CA PRO A 196 -23.15 -1.42 -5.83
C PRO A 196 -24.31 -0.58 -6.32
#